data_62a585b1f5140ae31b5565cf5feb7f37
#
_entry.id   62a585b1f5140ae31b5565cf5feb7f37
#
_cell.length_a   1.000
_cell.length_b   1.000
_cell.length_c   1.000
_cell.angle_alpha   90.00
_cell.angle_beta   90.00
_cell.angle_gamma   90.00
#
_symmetry.space_group_name_H-M   'P 1'
#
loop_
_entity.id
_entity.type
_entity.pdbx_description
1 polymer ?
#
loop_
_entity_poly.entity_id
_entity_poly.type
_entity_poly.pdbx_seq_one_letter_code
_entity_poly.pdbx_strand_id
1 'polypeptide(L)'
;MSRLAKNPIIISDEVKVSLTDNLLNVEGKLGKSSTSIPKSINVNIDNNEIMLTSENKALLGTIYANIKNEIHGNSKGFEKKLELVGTGYKAIINGKDLVLSLGYSHDINFAIPDSITITVEKNTNVLVTGSSKQLVGQVAAKIKSFRKPEPYKGKGVRYHGEKIYRKEGKKK
;
A
#
# COMPACT_ATOMS: atom_id res chain seq x y z
N MET A 1 12.10 7.46 -20.11
CA MET A 1 11.99 8.70 -19.29
C MET A 1 10.53 8.99 -19.03
N SER A 2 10.14 9.21 -17.77
CA SER A 2 8.73 9.49 -17.42
C SER A 2 8.31 10.85 -17.96
N ARG A 3 7.30 10.88 -18.83
CA ARG A 3 6.66 12.13 -19.31
C ARG A 3 5.74 12.74 -18.25
N LEU A 4 5.35 11.95 -17.25
CA LEU A 4 4.39 12.35 -16.22
C LEU A 4 4.92 13.46 -15.29
N ALA A 5 6.23 13.51 -15.04
CA ALA A 5 6.84 14.50 -14.17
C ALA A 5 6.91 15.93 -14.79
N LYS A 6 6.43 16.11 -16.02
CA LYS A 6 6.30 17.43 -16.64
C LYS A 6 4.98 18.11 -16.26
N ASN A 7 4.00 17.35 -15.81
CA ASN A 7 2.70 17.89 -15.45
C ASN A 7 2.72 18.34 -13.99
N PRO A 8 2.06 19.44 -13.62
CA PRO A 8 1.92 19.84 -12.24
C PRO A 8 1.15 18.78 -11.44
N ILE A 9 1.45 18.64 -10.16
CA ILE A 9 0.69 17.81 -9.25
C ILE A 9 -0.39 18.69 -8.62
N ILE A 10 -1.64 18.35 -8.84
CA ILE A 10 -2.77 19.07 -8.26
C ILE A 10 -2.93 18.63 -6.80
N ILE A 11 -2.96 19.60 -5.90
CA ILE A 11 -3.23 19.41 -4.48
C ILE A 11 -4.75 19.38 -4.30
N SER A 12 -5.30 18.33 -3.71
CA SER A 12 -6.72 18.30 -3.35
C SER A 12 -7.00 19.23 -2.17
N ASP A 13 -8.17 19.85 -2.12
CA ASP A 13 -8.59 20.78 -1.04
C ASP A 13 -8.58 20.14 0.36
N GLU A 14 -8.52 18.82 0.43
CA GLU A 14 -8.47 18.05 1.68
C GLU A 14 -7.07 17.89 2.26
N VAL A 15 -6.03 18.36 1.55
CA VAL A 15 -4.62 18.15 1.90
C VAL A 15 -3.88 19.48 1.94
N LYS A 16 -3.16 19.72 3.04
CA LYS A 16 -2.26 20.86 3.18
C LYS A 16 -0.84 20.40 2.89
N VAL A 17 -0.14 21.15 2.07
CA VAL A 17 1.25 20.87 1.72
C VAL A 17 2.10 22.05 2.16
N SER A 18 3.20 21.77 2.87
CA SER A 18 4.18 22.77 3.29
C SER A 18 5.58 22.27 3.01
N LEU A 19 6.45 23.19 2.58
CA LEU A 19 7.87 22.92 2.35
C LEU A 19 8.68 23.58 3.47
N THR A 20 9.42 22.80 4.24
CA THR A 20 10.30 23.28 5.30
C THR A 20 11.70 22.74 5.04
N ASP A 21 12.64 23.62 4.76
CA ASP A 21 14.02 23.30 4.37
C ASP A 21 14.08 22.38 3.14
N ASN A 22 14.23 21.10 3.32
CA ASN A 22 14.22 20.09 2.25
C ASN A 22 13.21 18.98 2.52
N LEU A 23 12.24 19.20 3.41
CA LEU A 23 11.18 18.27 3.76
C LEU A 23 9.84 18.81 3.23
N LEU A 24 9.21 18.08 2.35
CA LEU A 24 7.84 18.34 1.94
C LEU A 24 6.92 17.61 2.92
N ASN A 25 6.17 18.37 3.70
CA ASN A 25 5.18 17.84 4.63
C ASN A 25 3.81 17.87 3.97
N VAL A 26 3.12 16.74 4.04
CA VAL A 26 1.79 16.56 3.48
C VAL A 26 0.86 16.15 4.62
N GLU A 27 -0.10 17.01 4.97
CA GLU A 27 -1.09 16.76 6.01
C GLU A 27 -2.47 16.62 5.39
N GLY A 28 -3.18 15.55 5.73
CA GLY A 28 -4.53 15.29 5.26
C GLY A 28 -5.40 14.66 6.33
N LYS A 29 -6.64 14.33 5.97
CA LYS A 29 -7.63 13.73 6.89
C LYS A 29 -7.18 12.39 7.47
N LEU A 30 -6.44 11.59 6.69
CA LEU A 30 -6.05 10.22 7.07
C LEU A 30 -4.68 10.12 7.72
N GLY A 31 -3.89 11.21 7.68
CA GLY A 31 -2.57 11.20 8.31
C GLY A 31 -1.67 12.34 7.87
N LYS A 32 -0.44 12.26 8.36
CA LYS A 32 0.65 13.18 8.02
C LYS A 32 1.80 12.35 7.47
N SER A 33 2.42 12.83 6.42
CA SER A 33 3.62 12.22 5.83
C SER A 33 4.63 13.30 5.49
N SER A 34 5.89 12.91 5.41
CA SER A 34 6.97 13.81 5.01
C SER A 34 7.92 13.11 4.06
N THR A 35 8.23 13.76 2.95
CA THR A 35 9.22 13.28 1.97
C THR A 35 10.42 14.20 1.94
N SER A 36 11.62 13.63 2.07
CA SER A 36 12.87 14.35 1.88
C SER A 36 13.11 14.62 0.39
N ILE A 37 13.35 15.89 0.06
CA ILE A 37 13.63 16.33 -1.31
C ILE A 37 15.13 16.54 -1.45
N PRO A 38 15.79 15.83 -2.38
CA PRO A 38 17.20 16.07 -2.68
C PRO A 38 17.44 17.51 -3.17
N LYS A 39 18.57 18.11 -2.79
CA LYS A 39 18.96 19.48 -3.20
C LYS A 39 19.01 19.72 -4.72
N SER A 40 19.07 18.65 -5.51
CA SER A 40 19.06 18.70 -6.98
C SER A 40 17.66 18.88 -7.58
N ILE A 41 16.61 18.97 -6.75
CA ILE A 41 15.23 19.13 -7.19
C ILE A 41 14.69 20.43 -6.63
N ASN A 42 14.28 21.32 -7.52
CA ASN A 42 13.57 22.54 -7.15
C ASN A 42 12.07 22.27 -7.12
N VAL A 43 11.44 22.68 -6.03
CA VAL A 43 9.98 22.54 -5.80
C VAL A 43 9.39 23.93 -5.77
N ASN A 44 8.42 24.19 -6.62
CA ASN A 44 7.60 25.39 -6.59
C ASN A 44 6.16 25.01 -6.26
N ILE A 45 5.58 25.66 -5.28
CA ILE A 45 4.20 25.42 -4.84
C ILE A 45 3.41 26.71 -5.12
N ASP A 46 2.55 26.67 -6.13
CA ASP A 46 1.70 27.78 -6.54
C ASP A 46 0.24 27.35 -6.56
N ASN A 47 -0.64 28.10 -5.90
CA ASN A 47 -2.12 28.00 -6.02
C ASN A 47 -2.66 26.55 -6.16
N ASN A 48 -2.35 25.67 -5.23
CA ASN A 48 -2.76 24.27 -5.23
C ASN A 48 -2.08 23.37 -6.30
N GLU A 49 -0.98 23.81 -6.87
CA GLU A 49 -0.18 23.01 -7.78
C GLU A 49 1.28 22.91 -7.32
N ILE A 50 1.87 21.73 -7.46
CA ILE A 50 3.30 21.51 -7.19
C ILE A 50 4.00 21.26 -8.51
N MET A 51 4.94 22.12 -8.84
CA MET A 51 5.83 21.96 -9.98
C MET A 51 7.22 21.51 -9.49
N LEU A 52 7.76 20.49 -10.14
CA LEU A 52 9.07 19.94 -9.84
C LEU A 52 10.00 20.13 -11.04
N THR A 53 11.19 20.69 -10.80
CA THR A 53 12.22 20.86 -11.84
C THR A 53 13.54 20.27 -11.37
N SER A 54 14.23 19.56 -12.25
CA SER A 54 15.55 18.99 -11.98
C SER A 54 16.28 18.62 -13.27
N GLU A 55 17.58 18.69 -13.25
CA GLU A 55 18.44 18.17 -14.31
C GLU A 55 18.42 16.63 -14.33
N ASN A 56 18.32 15.99 -13.16
CA ASN A 56 18.26 14.55 -13.03
C ASN A 56 16.82 14.04 -13.21
N LYS A 57 16.49 13.65 -14.44
CA LYS A 57 15.14 13.18 -14.80
C LYS A 57 14.71 11.87 -14.11
N ALA A 58 15.67 11.04 -13.66
CA ALA A 58 15.36 9.79 -12.97
C ALA A 58 14.87 10.08 -11.54
N LEU A 59 15.61 10.91 -10.80
CA LEU A 59 15.21 11.36 -9.46
C LEU A 59 13.89 12.14 -9.48
N LEU A 60 13.74 13.04 -10.47
CA LEU A 60 12.52 13.82 -10.66
C LEU A 60 11.28 12.91 -10.75
N GLY A 61 11.34 11.84 -11.56
CA GLY A 61 10.24 10.90 -11.71
C GLY A 61 9.90 10.15 -10.41
N THR A 62 10.90 9.78 -9.62
CA THR A 62 10.72 9.10 -8.34
C THR A 62 10.06 10.01 -7.30
N ILE A 63 10.58 11.22 -7.13
CA ILE A 63 10.03 12.20 -6.18
C ILE A 63 8.62 12.61 -6.57
N TYR A 64 8.36 12.86 -7.87
CA TYR A 64 7.02 13.12 -8.39
C TYR A 64 6.02 12.02 -8.00
N ALA A 65 6.40 10.75 -8.21
CA ALA A 65 5.53 9.62 -7.87
C ALA A 65 5.30 9.50 -6.35
N ASN A 66 6.33 9.76 -5.54
CA ASN A 66 6.20 9.73 -4.08
C ASN A 66 5.26 10.82 -3.58
N ILE A 67 5.45 12.07 -3.99
CA ILE A 67 4.57 13.19 -3.60
C ILE A 67 3.13 12.93 -4.03
N LYS A 68 2.91 12.47 -5.26
CA LYS A 68 1.57 12.12 -5.74
C LYS A 68 0.92 11.01 -4.91
N ASN A 69 1.70 10.00 -4.52
CA ASN A 69 1.19 8.93 -3.65
C ASN A 69 0.88 9.46 -2.25
N GLU A 70 1.67 10.38 -1.68
CA GLU A 70 1.41 10.96 -0.37
C GLU A 70 0.15 11.82 -0.36
N ILE A 71 -0.05 12.68 -1.36
CA ILE A 71 -1.26 13.47 -1.50
C ILE A 71 -2.49 12.55 -1.61
N HIS A 72 -2.44 11.54 -2.46
CA HIS A 72 -3.53 10.58 -2.61
C HIS A 72 -3.75 9.78 -1.32
N GLY A 73 -2.68 9.33 -0.66
CA GLY A 73 -2.75 8.54 0.56
C GLY A 73 -3.32 9.29 1.75
N ASN A 74 -2.98 10.58 1.89
CA ASN A 74 -3.49 11.42 2.97
C ASN A 74 -4.91 11.96 2.70
N SER A 75 -5.36 11.97 1.44
CA SER A 75 -6.75 12.35 1.08
C SER A 75 -7.69 11.14 1.09
N LYS A 76 -7.45 10.16 0.23
CA LYS A 76 -8.35 9.02 -0.02
C LYS A 76 -7.90 7.72 0.65
N GLY A 77 -6.59 7.61 0.96
CA GLY A 77 -5.99 6.39 1.44
C GLY A 77 -5.69 5.37 0.35
N PHE A 78 -5.01 4.30 0.75
CA PHE A 78 -4.76 3.14 -0.09
C PHE A 78 -5.40 1.91 0.53
N GLU A 79 -5.87 1.01 -0.31
CA GLU A 79 -6.45 -0.25 0.10
C GLU A 79 -5.85 -1.43 -0.65
N LYS A 80 -5.74 -2.58 0.02
CA LYS A 80 -5.42 -3.87 -0.57
C LYS A 80 -6.33 -4.93 0.00
N LYS A 81 -7.04 -5.63 -0.89
CA LYS A 81 -7.95 -6.72 -0.54
C LYS A 81 -7.25 -8.06 -0.74
N LEU A 82 -7.31 -8.90 0.27
CA LEU A 82 -6.77 -10.25 0.27
C LEU A 82 -7.89 -11.25 0.51
N GLU A 83 -7.79 -12.41 -0.12
CA GLU A 83 -8.72 -13.52 0.03
C GLU A 83 -8.00 -14.75 0.56
N LEU A 84 -8.55 -15.36 1.60
CA LEU A 84 -8.10 -16.63 2.13
C LEU A 84 -8.91 -17.76 1.45
N VAL A 85 -8.22 -18.58 0.68
CA VAL A 85 -8.85 -19.68 -0.06
C VAL A 85 -8.34 -21.01 0.50
N GLY A 86 -9.23 -21.75 1.13
CA GLY A 86 -8.88 -23.06 1.70
C GLY A 86 -9.94 -23.51 2.72
N THR A 87 -10.10 -24.82 2.85
CA THR A 87 -11.00 -25.40 3.85
C THR A 87 -10.47 -25.12 5.25
N GLY A 88 -11.29 -24.47 6.10
CA GLY A 88 -10.89 -24.12 7.46
C GLY A 88 -9.98 -22.90 7.59
N TYR A 89 -9.67 -22.19 6.48
CA TYR A 89 -8.91 -20.93 6.56
C TYR A 89 -9.80 -19.82 7.11
N LYS A 90 -9.29 -19.11 8.09
CA LYS A 90 -10.00 -17.98 8.71
C LYS A 90 -9.03 -16.91 9.19
N ALA A 91 -9.50 -15.68 9.22
CA ALA A 91 -8.83 -14.53 9.79
C ALA A 91 -9.74 -13.91 10.85
N ILE A 92 -9.19 -13.50 11.97
CA ILE A 92 -9.89 -12.85 13.07
C ILE A 92 -9.01 -11.73 13.61
N ILE A 93 -9.59 -10.59 13.94
CA ILE A 93 -8.88 -9.51 14.63
C ILE A 93 -9.06 -9.71 16.13
N ASN A 94 -7.96 -9.76 16.86
CA ASN A 94 -7.93 -9.83 18.30
C ASN A 94 -7.12 -8.65 18.86
N GLY A 95 -7.83 -7.58 19.24
CA GLY A 95 -7.20 -6.34 19.68
C GLY A 95 -6.32 -5.71 18.56
N LYS A 96 -5.01 -5.67 18.76
CA LYS A 96 -4.03 -5.14 17.79
C LYS A 96 -3.41 -6.22 16.90
N ASP A 97 -3.83 -7.47 17.04
CA ASP A 97 -3.28 -8.57 16.28
C ASP A 97 -4.29 -9.15 15.28
N LEU A 98 -3.78 -9.48 14.10
CA LEU A 98 -4.48 -10.30 13.12
C LEU A 98 -4.10 -11.76 13.32
N VAL A 99 -5.06 -12.58 13.72
CA VAL A 99 -4.89 -14.02 13.93
C VAL A 99 -5.35 -14.75 12.68
N LEU A 100 -4.45 -15.53 12.09
CA LEU A 100 -4.66 -16.24 10.84
C LEU A 100 -4.56 -17.76 11.05
N SER A 101 -5.66 -18.48 10.82
CA SER A 101 -5.65 -19.94 10.73
C SER A 101 -5.52 -20.34 9.26
N LEU A 102 -4.35 -20.80 8.86
CA LEU A 102 -4.01 -21.08 7.46
C LEU A 102 -3.67 -22.58 7.22
N GLY A 103 -4.22 -23.48 8.04
CA GLY A 103 -3.98 -24.92 7.92
C GLY A 103 -2.62 -25.38 8.41
N TYR A 104 -2.03 -24.63 9.33
CA TYR A 104 -0.88 -25.03 10.15
C TYR A 104 -1.38 -25.58 11.48
N SER A 105 -0.49 -26.27 12.23
CA SER A 105 -0.80 -26.80 13.57
C SER A 105 -1.03 -25.71 14.63
N HIS A 106 -0.61 -24.48 14.35
CA HIS A 106 -0.79 -23.30 15.21
C HIS A 106 -1.30 -22.10 14.40
N ASP A 107 -2.00 -21.22 15.04
CA ASP A 107 -2.43 -19.96 14.44
C ASP A 107 -1.25 -18.98 14.33
N ILE A 108 -1.26 -18.17 13.28
CA ILE A 108 -0.26 -17.15 13.04
C ILE A 108 -0.77 -15.83 13.58
N ASN A 109 -0.06 -15.25 14.56
CA ASN A 109 -0.35 -13.93 15.08
C ASN A 109 0.50 -12.88 14.35
N PHE A 110 -0.15 -11.88 13.78
CA PHE A 110 0.50 -10.77 13.10
C PHE A 110 0.12 -9.46 13.76
N ALA A 111 1.09 -8.79 14.40
CA ALA A 111 0.90 -7.49 15.00
C ALA A 111 0.65 -6.43 13.91
N ILE A 112 -0.48 -5.72 14.02
CA ILE A 112 -0.90 -4.70 13.06
C ILE A 112 -0.12 -3.42 13.39
N PRO A 113 0.64 -2.82 12.43
CA PRO A 113 1.29 -1.53 12.64
C PRO A 113 0.27 -0.42 12.90
N ASP A 114 0.58 0.52 13.80
CA ASP A 114 -0.35 1.59 14.23
C ASP A 114 -0.87 2.48 13.08
N SER A 115 -0.12 2.58 11.97
CA SER A 115 -0.51 3.37 10.78
C SER A 115 -1.37 2.61 9.77
N ILE A 116 -1.72 1.36 10.06
CA ILE A 116 -2.50 0.49 9.18
C ILE A 116 -3.78 0.05 9.90
N THR A 117 -4.88 0.09 9.20
CA THR A 117 -6.15 -0.48 9.65
C THR A 117 -6.44 -1.74 8.86
N ILE A 118 -6.74 -2.81 9.56
CA ILE A 118 -7.16 -4.08 8.93
C ILE A 118 -8.61 -4.33 9.32
N THR A 119 -9.43 -4.67 8.33
CA THR A 119 -10.80 -5.14 8.55
C THR A 119 -10.96 -6.53 7.94
N VAL A 120 -11.74 -7.39 8.62
CA VAL A 120 -11.98 -8.76 8.17
C VAL A 120 -13.46 -8.95 7.91
N GLU A 121 -13.79 -9.32 6.68
CA GLU A 121 -15.16 -9.62 6.28
C GLU A 121 -15.31 -11.14 6.04
N LYS A 122 -16.40 -11.71 6.53
CA LYS A 122 -16.73 -13.14 6.36
C LYS A 122 -15.60 -14.09 6.80
N ASN A 123 -14.70 -13.66 7.68
CA ASN A 123 -13.52 -14.41 8.16
C ASN A 123 -12.54 -14.86 7.07
N THR A 124 -12.77 -14.53 5.81
CA THR A 124 -11.95 -14.94 4.66
C THR A 124 -11.43 -13.78 3.83
N ASN A 125 -12.05 -12.62 3.91
CA ASN A 125 -11.64 -11.42 3.19
C ASN A 125 -10.96 -10.47 4.16
N VAL A 126 -9.73 -10.13 3.86
CA VAL A 126 -8.92 -9.20 4.67
C VAL A 126 -8.69 -7.94 3.86
N LEU A 127 -9.19 -6.82 4.35
CA LEU A 127 -8.96 -5.50 3.78
C LEU A 127 -7.90 -4.78 4.60
N VAL A 128 -6.83 -4.38 3.94
CA VAL A 128 -5.72 -3.61 4.53
C VAL A 128 -5.79 -2.18 4.00
N THR A 129 -5.95 -1.21 4.89
CA THR A 129 -6.08 0.22 4.55
C THR A 129 -5.05 1.07 5.29
N GLY A 130 -4.62 2.17 4.69
CA GLY A 130 -3.68 3.11 5.31
C GLY A 130 -3.32 4.28 4.40
N SER A 131 -2.66 5.28 4.96
CA SER A 131 -2.20 6.46 4.22
C SER A 131 -0.97 6.18 3.36
N SER A 132 -0.07 5.29 3.82
CA SER A 132 1.16 4.97 3.09
C SER A 132 0.96 3.79 2.14
N LYS A 133 1.07 4.03 0.83
CA LYS A 133 1.03 2.98 -0.21
C LYS A 133 2.06 1.89 0.03
N GLN A 134 3.26 2.27 0.46
CA GLN A 134 4.35 1.36 0.71
C GLN A 134 4.04 0.42 1.89
N LEU A 135 3.58 0.96 3.02
CA LEU A 135 3.24 0.17 4.20
C LEU A 135 2.05 -0.75 3.95
N VAL A 136 0.99 -0.25 3.29
CA VAL A 136 -0.16 -1.09 2.88
C VAL A 136 0.30 -2.24 1.99
N GLY A 137 1.20 -1.96 1.03
CA GLY A 137 1.77 -2.97 0.16
C GLY A 137 2.62 -4.00 0.90
N GLN A 138 3.48 -3.56 1.83
CA GLN A 138 4.34 -4.43 2.64
C GLN A 138 3.52 -5.33 3.57
N VAL A 139 2.54 -4.77 4.28
CA VAL A 139 1.64 -5.54 5.16
C VAL A 139 0.87 -6.57 4.37
N ALA A 140 0.27 -6.19 3.25
CA ALA A 140 -0.46 -7.12 2.40
C ALA A 140 0.44 -8.24 1.84
N ALA A 141 1.67 -7.91 1.42
CA ALA A 141 2.65 -8.89 0.96
C ALA A 141 3.10 -9.83 2.10
N LYS A 142 3.27 -9.31 3.32
CA LYS A 142 3.62 -10.11 4.50
C LYS A 142 2.53 -11.10 4.84
N ILE A 143 1.26 -10.66 4.87
CA ILE A 143 0.10 -11.53 5.11
C ILE A 143 0.04 -12.63 4.03
N LYS A 144 0.21 -12.28 2.75
CA LYS A 144 0.26 -13.25 1.66
C LYS A 144 1.42 -14.23 1.79
N SER A 145 2.56 -13.81 2.33
CA SER A 145 3.75 -14.67 2.46
C SER A 145 3.57 -15.79 3.48
N PHE A 146 2.66 -15.67 4.45
CA PHE A 146 2.41 -16.72 5.43
C PHE A 146 1.87 -18.00 4.80
N ARG A 147 1.07 -17.90 3.74
CA ARG A 147 0.64 -19.06 2.96
C ARG A 147 0.43 -18.65 1.51
N LYS A 148 1.47 -18.77 0.70
CA LYS A 148 1.36 -18.48 -0.74
C LYS A 148 0.38 -19.43 -1.43
N PRO A 149 -0.34 -18.99 -2.48
CA PRO A 149 -1.26 -19.86 -3.21
C PRO A 149 -0.50 -21.03 -3.84
N GLU A 150 -1.02 -22.23 -3.66
CA GLU A 150 -0.47 -23.43 -4.29
C GLU A 150 -0.92 -23.53 -5.77
N PRO A 151 -0.11 -24.14 -6.65
CA PRO A 151 -0.39 -24.18 -8.08
C PRO A 151 -1.45 -25.22 -8.49
N TYR A 152 -1.86 -26.16 -7.61
CA TYR A 152 -2.79 -27.22 -7.99
C TYR A 152 -4.24 -26.86 -7.66
N LYS A 153 -4.59 -26.73 -6.39
CA LYS A 153 -5.95 -26.38 -5.94
C LYS A 153 -6.15 -24.89 -5.73
N GLY A 154 -5.05 -24.11 -5.73
CA GLY A 154 -5.09 -22.65 -5.52
C GLY A 154 -5.38 -22.25 -4.08
N LYS A 155 -5.21 -23.14 -3.11
CA LYS A 155 -5.36 -22.83 -1.68
C LYS A 155 -4.22 -21.94 -1.22
N GLY A 156 -4.53 -20.93 -0.41
CA GLY A 156 -3.56 -19.96 0.10
C GLY A 156 -4.18 -18.58 0.24
N VAL A 157 -3.35 -17.60 0.57
CA VAL A 157 -3.70 -16.18 0.63
C VAL A 157 -3.34 -15.53 -0.70
N ARG A 158 -4.32 -14.91 -1.35
CA ARG A 158 -4.13 -14.23 -2.64
C ARG A 158 -4.68 -12.81 -2.60
N TYR A 159 -4.24 -11.96 -3.49
CA TYR A 159 -4.91 -10.68 -3.70
C TYR A 159 -6.26 -10.90 -4.38
N HIS A 160 -7.21 -10.03 -4.07
CA HIS A 160 -8.49 -10.04 -4.77
C HIS A 160 -8.28 -9.88 -6.29
N GLY A 161 -8.89 -10.77 -7.08
CA GLY A 161 -8.72 -10.78 -8.54
C GLY A 161 -7.38 -11.33 -9.05
N GLU A 162 -6.50 -11.84 -8.19
CA GLU A 162 -5.24 -12.43 -8.63
C GLU A 162 -5.46 -13.74 -9.39
N LYS A 163 -5.00 -13.77 -10.64
CA LYS A 163 -5.02 -14.98 -11.47
C LYS A 163 -3.89 -15.92 -11.07
N ILE A 164 -4.23 -17.12 -10.62
CA ILE A 164 -3.27 -18.15 -10.26
C ILE A 164 -3.16 -19.13 -11.42
N TYR A 165 -1.93 -19.34 -11.90
CA TYR A 165 -1.66 -20.37 -12.90
C TYR A 165 -1.72 -21.75 -12.22
N ARG A 166 -2.75 -22.53 -12.55
CA ARG A 166 -2.93 -23.88 -12.02
C ARG A 166 -2.24 -24.89 -12.93
N LYS A 167 -1.51 -25.81 -12.30
CA LYS A 167 -0.94 -26.99 -12.98
C LYS A 167 -1.92 -28.14 -12.85
N GLU A 168 -2.03 -28.94 -13.91
CA GLU A 168 -2.74 -30.22 -13.83
C GLU A 168 -1.89 -31.22 -13.06
N GLY A 169 -2.54 -31.97 -12.15
CA GLY A 169 -1.89 -33.11 -11.50
C GLY A 169 -1.61 -34.22 -12.51
N LYS A 170 -0.74 -35.16 -12.15
CA LYS A 170 -0.51 -36.36 -12.97
C LYS A 170 -1.85 -37.06 -13.20
N LYS A 171 -2.25 -37.19 -14.48
CA LYS A 171 -3.33 -38.14 -14.82
C LYS A 171 -2.82 -39.53 -14.52
N LYS A 172 -3.58 -40.29 -13.75
CA LYS A 172 -3.37 -41.73 -13.58
C LYS A 172 -3.63 -42.43 -14.88
#